data_649aa3a4d928bb3671c42beaced10e17
#
_entry.id   649aa3a4d928bb3671c42beaced10e17
#
_cell.length_a   1.000
_cell.length_b   1.000
_cell.length_c   1.000
_cell.angle_alpha   90.00
_cell.angle_beta   90.00
_cell.angle_gamma   90.00
#
_symmetry.space_group_name_H-M   'P 1'
#
loop_
_entity.id
_entity.type
_entity.pdbx_description
1 polymer ?
#
loop_
_entity_poly.entity_id
_entity_poly.type
_entity_poly.pdbx_seq_one_letter_code
_entity_poly.pdbx_strand_id
1 'polypeptide(L)'
;LLACLIVGVRYGGLGLAAISGLGLAFFVFVIGLVPGKPPIDVMLTIMAVVTCSGFLQASKGLDVMLVYAEKLLRKNPKQITILAPITTWFLTVLCGTGHVVYTMFPIIYDIAIKEGIRPERPMAVSSIASQMGVCASPASVAVVSVVAMLVAANFPASVVTILAITIPATFCGVIVAGIWSMRCLLYTSDAADDMQC
;
A
#
# COMPACT_ATOMS: atom_id res chain seq x y z
N LEU A 1 -22.17 6.88 10.19
CA LEU A 1 -20.81 6.75 9.65
C LEU A 1 -20.44 5.30 9.39
N LEU A 2 -20.45 4.41 10.40
CA LEU A 2 -20.10 2.99 10.26
C LEU A 2 -20.96 2.27 9.21
N ALA A 3 -22.27 2.51 9.18
CA ALA A 3 -23.16 1.94 8.16
C ALA A 3 -22.75 2.38 6.75
N CYS A 4 -22.45 3.67 6.54
CA CYS A 4 -21.96 4.18 5.25
C CYS A 4 -20.63 3.54 4.84
N LEU A 5 -19.71 3.31 5.81
CA LEU A 5 -18.45 2.63 5.55
C LEU A 5 -18.66 1.17 5.14
N ILE A 6 -19.47 0.41 5.89
CA ILE A 6 -19.74 -1.01 5.59
C ILE A 6 -20.38 -1.17 4.22
N VAL A 7 -21.39 -0.35 3.90
CA VAL A 7 -22.05 -0.38 2.60
C VAL A 7 -21.12 0.12 1.50
N GLY A 8 -20.37 1.21 1.75
CA GLY A 8 -19.44 1.79 0.79
C GLY A 8 -18.30 0.86 0.39
N VAL A 9 -17.71 0.13 1.35
CA VAL A 9 -16.65 -0.86 1.08
C VAL A 9 -17.14 -1.98 0.17
N ARG A 10 -18.41 -2.37 0.29
CA ARG A 10 -19.00 -3.43 -0.55
C ARG A 10 -19.09 -3.03 -2.04
N TYR A 11 -19.28 -1.74 -2.33
CA TYR A 11 -19.34 -1.22 -3.72
C TYR A 11 -17.97 -0.77 -4.25
N GLY A 12 -16.97 -0.58 -3.37
CA GLY A 12 -15.60 -0.19 -3.72
C GLY A 12 -15.47 1.22 -4.32
N GLY A 13 -14.25 1.67 -4.52
CA GLY A 13 -13.88 2.86 -5.29
C GLY A 13 -14.85 4.06 -5.21
N LEU A 14 -15.47 4.39 -6.35
CA LEU A 14 -16.46 5.49 -6.47
C LEU A 14 -17.72 5.29 -5.63
N GLY A 15 -18.11 4.04 -5.35
CA GLY A 15 -19.26 3.74 -4.51
C GLY A 15 -19.03 4.17 -3.05
N LEU A 16 -17.82 3.97 -2.53
CA LEU A 16 -17.45 4.44 -1.19
C LEU A 16 -17.55 5.98 -1.09
N ALA A 17 -17.05 6.70 -2.10
CA ALA A 17 -17.13 8.16 -2.15
C ALA A 17 -18.58 8.67 -2.22
N ALA A 18 -19.41 8.06 -3.06
CA ALA A 18 -20.83 8.44 -3.21
C ALA A 18 -21.61 8.19 -1.91
N ILE A 19 -21.44 7.03 -1.28
CA ILE A 19 -22.15 6.68 -0.04
C ILE A 19 -21.67 7.55 1.13
N SER A 20 -20.36 7.86 1.19
CA SER A 20 -19.82 8.79 2.18
C SER A 20 -20.37 10.20 2.00
N GLY A 21 -20.52 10.66 0.74
CA GLY A 21 -21.14 11.94 0.41
C GLY A 21 -22.63 12.01 0.82
N LEU A 22 -23.39 10.94 0.57
CA LEU A 22 -24.78 10.83 1.04
C LEU A 22 -24.88 10.84 2.57
N GLY A 23 -23.94 10.14 3.25
CA GLY A 23 -23.86 10.17 4.71
C GLY A 23 -23.60 11.57 5.26
N LEU A 24 -22.69 12.32 4.62
CA LEU A 24 -22.41 13.70 4.98
C LEU A 24 -23.63 14.61 4.75
N ALA A 25 -24.30 14.47 3.60
CA ALA A 25 -25.52 15.20 3.29
C ALA A 25 -26.62 14.93 4.34
N PHE A 26 -26.79 13.69 4.76
CA PHE A 26 -27.70 13.32 5.84
C PHE A 26 -27.37 14.05 7.16
N PHE A 27 -26.10 14.12 7.55
CA PHE A 27 -25.70 14.85 8.74
C PHE A 27 -26.00 16.34 8.66
N VAL A 28 -25.77 16.95 7.49
CA VAL A 28 -26.02 18.40 7.29
C VAL A 28 -27.50 18.71 7.23
N PHE A 29 -28.27 17.98 6.40
CA PHE A 29 -29.66 18.34 6.10
C PHE A 29 -30.68 17.77 7.08
N VAL A 30 -30.40 16.60 7.70
CA VAL A 30 -31.38 15.96 8.62
C VAL A 30 -31.02 16.24 10.07
N ILE A 31 -29.72 16.20 10.43
CA ILE A 31 -29.29 16.42 11.82
C ILE A 31 -28.99 17.91 12.08
N GLY A 32 -28.84 18.72 11.02
CA GLY A 32 -28.59 20.16 11.13
C GLY A 32 -27.15 20.49 11.57
N LEU A 33 -26.18 19.59 11.33
CA LEU A 33 -24.78 19.86 11.63
C LEU A 33 -24.24 20.94 10.68
N VAL A 34 -23.62 21.97 11.25
CA VAL A 34 -22.97 23.00 10.44
C VAL A 34 -21.68 22.42 9.84
N PRO A 35 -21.53 22.39 8.51
CA PRO A 35 -20.34 21.91 7.88
C PRO A 35 -19.14 22.80 8.23
N GLY A 36 -18.01 22.19 8.61
CA GLY A 36 -16.76 22.89 8.83
C GLY A 36 -16.18 23.43 7.52
N LYS A 37 -15.14 24.26 7.62
CA LYS A 37 -14.42 24.74 6.43
C LYS A 37 -13.79 23.56 5.71
N PRO A 38 -14.04 23.35 4.40
CA PRO A 38 -13.41 22.29 3.66
C PRO A 38 -11.90 22.52 3.58
N PRO A 39 -11.06 21.47 3.78
CA PRO A 39 -9.61 21.59 3.69
C PRO A 39 -9.17 21.61 2.22
N ILE A 40 -9.38 22.75 1.53
CA ILE A 40 -9.16 22.90 0.08
C ILE A 40 -7.70 22.59 -0.30
N ASP A 41 -6.74 23.07 0.50
CA ASP A 41 -5.32 22.83 0.24
C ASP A 41 -4.97 21.33 0.24
N VAL A 42 -5.57 20.56 1.16
CA VAL A 42 -5.41 19.10 1.22
C VAL A 42 -6.03 18.44 0.00
N MET A 43 -7.23 18.87 -0.39
CA MET A 43 -7.93 18.32 -1.57
C MET A 43 -7.13 18.58 -2.85
N LEU A 44 -6.60 19.78 -3.03
CA LEU A 44 -5.78 20.13 -4.20
C LEU A 44 -4.47 19.33 -4.22
N THR A 45 -3.82 19.17 -3.07
CA THR A 45 -2.59 18.36 -2.96
C THR A 45 -2.86 16.90 -3.30
N ILE A 46 -3.93 16.32 -2.78
CA ILE A 46 -4.34 14.95 -3.11
C ILE A 46 -4.60 14.80 -4.62
N MET A 47 -5.34 15.74 -5.22
CA MET A 47 -5.61 15.72 -6.67
C MET A 47 -4.32 15.79 -7.48
N ALA A 48 -3.38 16.66 -7.12
CA ALA A 48 -2.10 16.80 -7.80
C ALA A 48 -1.27 15.50 -7.71
N VAL A 49 -1.19 14.88 -6.52
CA VAL A 49 -0.47 13.63 -6.29
C VAL A 49 -1.08 12.47 -7.05
N VAL A 50 -2.41 12.32 -7.01
CA VAL A 50 -3.11 11.25 -7.75
C VAL A 50 -2.93 11.42 -9.26
N THR A 51 -2.99 12.66 -9.75
CA THR A 51 -2.76 12.96 -11.17
C THR A 51 -1.32 12.59 -11.58
N CYS A 52 -0.32 12.96 -10.78
CA CYS A 52 1.08 12.61 -11.03
C CYS A 52 1.29 11.09 -11.08
N SER A 53 0.71 10.36 -10.13
CA SER A 53 0.74 8.90 -10.12
C SER A 53 0.03 8.30 -11.35
N GLY A 54 -1.10 8.89 -11.76
CA GLY A 54 -1.81 8.50 -12.98
C GLY A 54 -0.97 8.70 -14.25
N PHE A 55 -0.23 9.79 -14.35
CA PHE A 55 0.71 10.02 -15.46
C PHE A 55 1.84 8.99 -15.50
N LEU A 56 2.38 8.61 -14.33
CA LEU A 56 3.42 7.57 -14.25
C LEU A 56 2.90 6.23 -14.78
N GLN A 57 1.65 5.88 -14.47
CA GLN A 57 1.01 4.67 -14.98
C GLN A 57 0.70 4.79 -16.49
N ALA A 58 0.12 5.90 -16.93
CA ALA A 58 -0.22 6.13 -18.34
C ALA A 58 1.01 6.19 -19.26
N SER A 59 2.14 6.69 -18.77
CA SER A 59 3.42 6.75 -19.51
C SER A 59 4.16 5.41 -19.58
N LYS A 60 3.57 4.32 -19.03
CA LYS A 60 4.23 3.02 -18.86
C LYS A 60 5.52 3.06 -18.02
N GLY A 61 5.71 4.12 -17.24
CA GLY A 61 6.84 4.22 -16.31
C GLY A 61 6.84 3.10 -15.28
N LEU A 62 5.66 2.72 -14.81
CA LEU A 62 5.49 1.57 -13.92
C LEU A 62 5.95 0.26 -14.57
N ASP A 63 5.63 0.03 -15.85
CA ASP A 63 6.02 -1.19 -16.57
C ASP A 63 7.55 -1.31 -16.66
N VAL A 64 8.25 -0.21 -16.93
CA VAL A 64 9.71 -0.18 -16.94
C VAL A 64 10.28 -0.53 -15.57
N MET A 65 9.72 0.02 -14.51
CA MET A 65 10.14 -0.29 -13.14
C MET A 65 9.90 -1.76 -12.79
N LEU A 66 8.79 -2.33 -13.24
CA LEU A 66 8.47 -3.77 -13.07
C LEU A 66 9.47 -4.66 -13.80
N VAL A 67 9.90 -4.31 -15.00
CA VAL A 67 10.94 -5.06 -15.74
C VAL A 67 12.27 -5.08 -14.97
N TYR A 68 12.67 -3.96 -14.36
CA TYR A 68 13.86 -3.92 -13.51
C TYR A 68 13.70 -4.75 -12.24
N ALA A 69 12.53 -4.69 -11.61
CA ALA A 69 12.19 -5.48 -10.44
C ALA A 69 12.24 -6.98 -10.75
N GLU A 70 11.63 -7.41 -11.86
CA GLU A 70 11.68 -8.79 -12.34
C GLU A 70 13.11 -9.26 -12.57
N LYS A 71 13.92 -8.44 -13.23
CA LYS A 71 15.33 -8.75 -13.51
C LYS A 71 16.14 -8.94 -12.23
N LEU A 72 15.87 -8.10 -11.22
CA LEU A 72 16.50 -8.21 -9.90
C LEU A 72 16.09 -9.50 -9.18
N LEU A 73 14.80 -9.84 -9.18
CA LEU A 73 14.27 -11.05 -8.55
C LEU A 73 14.79 -12.32 -9.24
N ARG A 74 14.82 -12.34 -10.59
CA ARG A 74 15.36 -13.48 -11.37
C ARG A 74 16.86 -13.68 -11.19
N LYS A 75 17.61 -12.64 -10.82
CA LYS A 75 19.06 -12.76 -10.55
C LYS A 75 19.36 -13.50 -9.25
N ASN A 76 18.49 -13.38 -8.25
CA ASN A 76 18.68 -14.01 -6.92
C ASN A 76 17.40 -14.74 -6.48
N PRO A 77 16.98 -15.79 -7.17
CA PRO A 77 15.67 -16.41 -6.95
C PRO A 77 15.57 -17.12 -5.60
N LYS A 78 16.66 -17.63 -5.07
CA LYS A 78 16.70 -18.30 -3.74
C LYS A 78 16.34 -17.37 -2.57
N GLN A 79 16.50 -16.07 -2.75
CA GLN A 79 16.21 -15.06 -1.73
C GLN A 79 14.87 -14.34 -1.99
N ILE A 80 14.01 -14.93 -2.80
CA ILE A 80 12.74 -14.30 -3.21
C ILE A 80 11.86 -13.90 -2.01
N THR A 81 11.89 -14.67 -0.93
CA THR A 81 11.08 -14.41 0.28
C THR A 81 11.44 -13.09 0.97
N ILE A 82 12.69 -12.61 0.83
CA ILE A 82 13.12 -11.30 1.35
C ILE A 82 13.12 -10.25 0.22
N LEU A 83 13.62 -10.64 -0.95
CA LEU A 83 13.85 -9.68 -2.03
C LEU A 83 12.54 -9.18 -2.64
N ALA A 84 11.51 -10.05 -2.75
CA ALA A 84 10.22 -9.67 -3.27
C ALA A 84 9.52 -8.60 -2.41
N PRO A 85 9.40 -8.74 -1.07
CA PRO A 85 8.83 -7.68 -0.23
C PRO A 85 9.60 -6.36 -0.29
N ILE A 86 10.93 -6.40 -0.28
CA ILE A 86 11.76 -5.19 -0.37
C ILE A 86 11.54 -4.48 -1.71
N THR A 87 11.53 -5.23 -2.80
CA THR A 87 11.31 -4.68 -4.14
C THR A 87 9.89 -4.10 -4.25
N THR A 88 8.88 -4.79 -3.73
CA THR A 88 7.49 -4.33 -3.72
C THR A 88 7.33 -3.07 -2.87
N TRP A 89 7.96 -3.03 -1.69
CA TRP A 89 7.98 -1.85 -0.83
C TRP A 89 8.57 -0.64 -1.58
N PHE A 90 9.72 -0.82 -2.20
CA PHE A 90 10.41 0.25 -2.94
C PHE A 90 9.56 0.77 -4.11
N LEU A 91 8.98 -0.13 -4.91
CA LEU A 91 8.08 0.24 -5.99
C LEU A 91 6.86 1.01 -5.49
N THR A 92 6.29 0.58 -4.36
CA THR A 92 5.13 1.25 -3.76
C THR A 92 5.50 2.64 -3.22
N VAL A 93 6.67 2.80 -2.62
CA VAL A 93 7.16 4.12 -2.18
C VAL A 93 7.27 5.09 -3.36
N LEU A 94 7.76 4.63 -4.51
CA LEU A 94 7.87 5.46 -5.71
C LEU A 94 6.52 5.75 -6.36
N CYS A 95 5.61 4.78 -6.41
CA CYS A 95 4.31 4.93 -7.06
C CYS A 95 3.22 5.56 -6.17
N GLY A 96 3.39 5.55 -4.86
CA GLY A 96 2.43 6.10 -3.90
C GLY A 96 1.15 5.29 -3.70
N THR A 97 1.03 4.13 -4.35
CA THR A 97 -0.18 3.28 -4.32
C THR A 97 0.14 1.83 -4.02
N GLY A 98 -0.63 1.19 -3.12
CA GLY A 98 -0.47 -0.21 -2.76
C GLY A 98 -0.85 -1.20 -3.87
N HIS A 99 -1.49 -0.75 -4.94
CA HIS A 99 -1.93 -1.62 -6.04
C HIS A 99 -0.78 -2.21 -6.87
N VAL A 100 0.41 -1.66 -6.77
CA VAL A 100 1.63 -2.16 -7.42
C VAL A 100 1.92 -3.62 -7.07
N VAL A 101 1.53 -4.08 -5.88
CA VAL A 101 1.72 -5.47 -5.45
C VAL A 101 1.00 -6.46 -6.37
N TYR A 102 -0.17 -6.12 -6.90
CA TYR A 102 -0.93 -7.01 -7.78
C TYR A 102 -0.21 -7.29 -9.11
N THR A 103 0.55 -6.33 -9.60
CA THR A 103 1.38 -6.52 -10.81
C THR A 103 2.64 -7.33 -10.51
N MET A 104 3.11 -7.32 -9.26
CA MET A 104 4.25 -8.12 -8.82
C MET A 104 3.89 -9.58 -8.52
N PHE A 105 2.66 -9.88 -8.15
CA PHE A 105 2.23 -11.23 -7.78
C PHE A 105 2.52 -12.30 -8.85
N PRO A 106 2.19 -12.11 -10.14
CA PRO A 106 2.51 -13.09 -11.17
C PRO A 106 4.01 -13.38 -11.30
N ILE A 107 4.84 -12.33 -11.15
CA ILE A 107 6.30 -12.43 -11.22
C ILE A 107 6.84 -13.23 -10.03
N ILE A 108 6.37 -12.90 -8.83
CA ILE A 108 6.78 -13.59 -7.60
C ILE A 108 6.36 -15.05 -7.66
N TYR A 109 5.15 -15.33 -8.11
CA TYR A 109 4.61 -16.68 -8.26
C TYR A 109 5.45 -17.53 -9.22
N ASP A 110 5.73 -17.01 -10.43
CA ASP A 110 6.50 -17.71 -11.46
C ASP A 110 7.92 -18.08 -10.97
N ILE A 111 8.58 -17.16 -10.28
CA ILE A 111 9.92 -17.39 -9.75
C ILE A 111 9.89 -18.36 -8.57
N ALA A 112 8.95 -18.22 -7.65
CA ALA A 112 8.84 -19.07 -6.48
C ALA A 112 8.58 -20.53 -6.86
N ILE A 113 7.67 -20.80 -7.80
CA ILE A 113 7.37 -22.15 -8.30
C ILE A 113 8.61 -22.79 -8.95
N LYS A 114 9.35 -22.03 -9.78
CA LYS A 114 10.56 -22.53 -10.44
C LYS A 114 11.67 -22.94 -9.46
N GLU A 115 11.73 -22.28 -8.33
CA GLU A 115 12.72 -22.57 -7.27
C GLU A 115 12.20 -23.56 -6.21
N GLY A 116 10.98 -24.09 -6.35
CA GLY A 116 10.37 -24.99 -5.38
C GLY A 116 10.03 -24.32 -4.04
N ILE A 117 9.89 -22.99 -4.04
CA ILE A 117 9.49 -22.18 -2.87
C ILE A 117 7.99 -21.99 -2.92
N ARG A 118 7.29 -22.19 -1.80
CA ARG A 118 5.84 -21.93 -1.70
C ARG A 118 5.55 -20.44 -1.94
N PRO A 119 4.77 -20.09 -2.98
CA PRO A 119 4.56 -18.70 -3.40
C PRO A 119 3.75 -17.87 -2.40
N GLU A 120 2.92 -18.51 -1.56
CA GLU A 120 2.07 -17.82 -0.59
C GLU A 120 2.88 -16.91 0.35
N ARG A 121 4.08 -17.33 0.73
CA ARG A 121 4.94 -16.62 1.68
C ARG A 121 5.48 -15.32 1.13
N PRO A 122 6.26 -15.31 0.02
CA PRO A 122 6.74 -14.06 -0.54
C PRO A 122 5.58 -13.15 -0.98
N MET A 123 4.45 -13.71 -1.42
CA MET A 123 3.27 -12.94 -1.79
C MET A 123 2.60 -12.28 -0.58
N ALA A 124 2.40 -13.01 0.52
CA ALA A 124 1.81 -12.47 1.74
C ALA A 124 2.67 -11.34 2.34
N VAL A 125 3.99 -11.55 2.46
CA VAL A 125 4.90 -10.52 2.97
C VAL A 125 4.97 -9.33 2.02
N SER A 126 4.94 -9.55 0.69
CA SER A 126 4.91 -8.46 -0.30
C SER A 126 3.62 -7.65 -0.23
N SER A 127 2.49 -8.27 0.10
CA SER A 127 1.23 -7.56 0.34
C SER A 127 1.35 -6.60 1.54
N ILE A 128 1.89 -7.08 2.65
CA ILE A 128 2.15 -6.24 3.84
C ILE A 128 3.17 -5.14 3.51
N ALA A 129 4.25 -5.48 2.81
CA ALA A 129 5.30 -4.54 2.41
C ALA A 129 4.76 -3.42 1.52
N SER A 130 3.82 -3.72 0.63
CA SER A 130 3.12 -2.73 -0.18
C SER A 130 2.34 -1.74 0.67
N GLN A 131 1.57 -2.19 1.65
CA GLN A 131 0.83 -1.30 2.55
C GLN A 131 1.78 -0.43 3.40
N MET A 132 2.89 -1.00 3.88
CA MET A 132 3.93 -0.23 4.56
C MET A 132 4.59 0.80 3.64
N GLY A 133 4.80 0.47 2.36
CA GLY A 133 5.32 1.38 1.34
C GLY A 133 4.43 2.60 1.11
N VAL A 134 3.11 2.45 1.19
CA VAL A 134 2.17 3.58 1.11
C VAL A 134 2.42 4.58 2.23
N CYS A 135 2.69 4.13 3.46
CA CYS A 135 2.99 5.00 4.59
C CYS A 135 4.36 5.69 4.48
N ALA A 136 5.25 5.21 3.62
CA ALA A 136 6.59 5.76 3.39
C ALA A 136 6.71 6.53 2.07
N SER A 137 5.61 6.72 1.34
CA SER A 137 5.63 7.38 0.03
C SER A 137 5.30 8.86 0.13
N PRO A 138 6.11 9.74 -0.47
CA PRO A 138 5.77 11.17 -0.59
C PRO A 138 4.56 11.42 -1.49
N ALA A 139 4.28 10.50 -2.40
CA ALA A 139 3.15 10.56 -3.32
C ALA A 139 1.88 9.92 -2.74
N SER A 140 1.89 9.51 -1.48
CA SER A 140 0.75 8.86 -0.83
C SER A 140 -0.23 9.87 -0.25
N VAL A 141 -1.50 9.66 -0.54
CA VAL A 141 -2.60 10.40 0.10
C VAL A 141 -2.56 10.28 1.62
N ALA A 142 -2.14 9.12 2.15
CA ALA A 142 -2.07 8.88 3.59
C ALA A 142 -1.09 9.84 4.28
N VAL A 143 0.12 9.99 3.74
CA VAL A 143 1.15 10.88 4.30
C VAL A 143 0.71 12.33 4.23
N VAL A 144 0.17 12.76 3.08
CA VAL A 144 -0.32 14.13 2.89
C VAL A 144 -1.45 14.45 3.86
N SER A 145 -2.39 13.52 4.07
CA SER A 145 -3.51 13.71 5.01
C SER A 145 -3.03 13.83 6.46
N VAL A 146 -2.05 13.02 6.88
CA VAL A 146 -1.46 13.10 8.22
C VAL A 146 -0.77 14.45 8.44
N VAL A 147 0.03 14.90 7.47
CA VAL A 147 0.68 16.22 7.53
C VAL A 147 -0.35 17.34 7.68
N ALA A 148 -1.41 17.28 6.87
CA ALA A 148 -2.47 18.29 6.93
C ALA A 148 -3.19 18.32 8.28
N MET A 149 -3.46 17.16 8.88
CA MET A 149 -4.06 17.07 10.21
C MET A 149 -3.12 17.64 11.30
N LEU A 150 -1.82 17.36 11.23
CA LEU A 150 -0.83 17.87 12.17
C LEU A 150 -0.69 19.39 12.07
N VAL A 151 -0.65 19.93 10.85
CA VAL A 151 -0.62 21.38 10.62
C VAL A 151 -1.89 22.05 11.16
N ALA A 152 -3.06 21.45 10.94
CA ALA A 152 -4.33 21.93 11.49
C ALA A 152 -4.36 21.91 13.04
N ALA A 153 -3.62 21.00 13.66
CA ALA A 153 -3.42 20.92 15.11
C ALA A 153 -2.31 21.83 15.65
N ASN A 154 -1.80 22.78 14.83
CA ASN A 154 -0.68 23.68 15.14
C ASN A 154 0.66 22.97 15.42
N PHE A 155 0.83 21.76 14.93
CA PHE A 155 2.13 21.07 14.95
C PHE A 155 2.89 21.39 13.65
N PRO A 156 4.14 21.90 13.73
CA PRO A 156 4.95 22.19 12.54
C PRO A 156 5.47 20.90 11.94
N ALA A 157 4.62 20.21 11.16
CA ALA A 157 4.98 18.99 10.46
C ALA A 157 5.11 19.25 8.96
N SER A 158 6.19 18.74 8.37
CA SER A 158 6.36 18.70 6.91
C SER A 158 6.33 17.25 6.39
N VAL A 159 6.04 17.08 5.11
CA VAL A 159 6.11 15.77 4.46
C VAL A 159 7.47 15.12 4.69
N VAL A 160 8.56 15.90 4.60
CA VAL A 160 9.93 15.40 4.78
C VAL A 160 10.16 14.88 6.20
N THR A 161 9.62 15.58 7.21
CA THR A 161 9.74 15.16 8.62
C THR A 161 9.05 13.84 8.87
N ILE A 162 7.85 13.65 8.33
CA ILE A 162 7.12 12.38 8.45
C ILE A 162 7.86 11.25 7.73
N LEU A 163 8.32 11.50 6.50
CA LEU A 163 9.05 10.50 5.72
C LEU A 163 10.39 10.10 6.35
N ALA A 164 11.10 11.04 6.98
CA ALA A 164 12.35 10.72 7.70
C ALA A 164 12.16 9.70 8.82
N ILE A 165 10.94 9.61 9.37
CA ILE A 165 10.59 8.64 10.41
C ILE A 165 9.98 7.38 9.77
N THR A 166 9.05 7.54 8.84
CA THR A 166 8.29 6.41 8.29
C THR A 166 9.11 5.52 7.35
N ILE A 167 10.03 6.09 6.55
CA ILE A 167 10.89 5.30 5.65
C ILE A 167 11.72 4.29 6.43
N PRO A 168 12.58 4.67 7.41
CA PRO A 168 13.37 3.69 8.14
C PRO A 168 12.51 2.73 8.97
N ALA A 169 11.44 3.22 9.58
CA ALA A 169 10.54 2.38 10.39
C ALA A 169 9.86 1.28 9.56
N THR A 170 9.27 1.65 8.42
CA THR A 170 8.59 0.69 7.52
C THR A 170 9.59 -0.24 6.84
N PHE A 171 10.76 0.24 6.45
CA PHE A 171 11.81 -0.58 5.86
C PHE A 171 12.31 -1.66 6.85
N CYS A 172 12.60 -1.27 8.09
CA CYS A 172 12.94 -2.23 9.15
C CYS A 172 11.80 -3.24 9.39
N GLY A 173 10.55 -2.76 9.41
CA GLY A 173 9.38 -3.63 9.55
C GLY A 173 9.27 -4.67 8.45
N VAL A 174 9.50 -4.29 7.20
CA VAL A 174 9.49 -5.20 6.04
C VAL A 174 10.60 -6.24 6.13
N ILE A 175 11.82 -5.85 6.53
CA ILE A 175 12.93 -6.78 6.73
C ILE A 175 12.60 -7.79 7.84
N VAL A 176 12.12 -7.31 8.97
CA VAL A 176 11.73 -8.18 10.11
C VAL A 176 10.64 -9.15 9.68
N ALA A 177 9.61 -8.69 8.97
CA ALA A 177 8.53 -9.54 8.46
C ALA A 177 9.06 -10.60 7.48
N GLY A 178 9.99 -10.23 6.58
CA GLY A 178 10.64 -11.15 5.66
C GLY A 178 11.45 -12.23 6.37
N ILE A 179 12.26 -11.84 7.35
CA ILE A 179 13.06 -12.77 8.16
C ILE A 179 12.15 -13.69 9.00
N TRP A 180 11.13 -13.13 9.60
CA TRP A 180 10.16 -13.91 10.38
C TRP A 180 9.45 -14.94 9.51
N SER A 181 8.99 -14.53 8.33
CA SER A 181 8.35 -15.43 7.36
C SER A 181 9.26 -16.57 6.93
N MET A 182 10.58 -16.35 6.84
CA MET A 182 11.53 -17.43 6.57
C MET A 182 11.70 -18.41 7.74
N ARG A 183 11.65 -17.92 8.98
CA ARG A 183 11.81 -18.75 10.18
C ARG A 183 10.57 -19.54 10.55
N CYS A 184 9.37 -19.03 10.26
CA CYS A 184 8.11 -19.75 10.43
C CYS A 184 7.95 -20.95 9.46
N LEU A 185 8.96 -21.24 8.66
CA LEU A 185 9.01 -22.35 7.71
C LEU A 185 8.81 -23.73 8.34
N LEU A 186 9.20 -23.90 9.59
CA LEU A 186 9.20 -25.20 10.28
C LEU A 186 7.80 -25.63 10.76
N TYR A 187 6.83 -24.69 10.89
CA TYR A 187 5.53 -25.00 11.52
C TYR A 187 4.36 -25.19 10.55
N THR A 188 4.52 -24.81 9.27
CA THR A 188 3.42 -24.86 8.27
C THR A 188 3.63 -25.93 7.19
N SER A 189 4.75 -26.66 7.19
CA SER A 189 4.91 -27.76 6.22
C SER A 189 3.98 -28.92 6.52
N ASP A 190 3.76 -29.23 7.81
CA ASP A 190 2.96 -30.39 8.21
C ASP A 190 1.45 -30.13 8.14
N ALA A 191 1.00 -28.90 8.47
CA ALA A 191 -0.42 -28.57 8.47
C ALA A 191 -1.05 -28.41 7.07
N ALA A 192 -0.25 -28.24 6.02
CA ALA A 192 -0.77 -28.12 4.66
C ALA A 192 -0.80 -29.49 3.93
N ASP A 193 0.02 -30.43 4.35
CA ASP A 193 -0.02 -31.82 3.85
C ASP A 193 -1.21 -32.56 4.43
N ASP A 194 -1.68 -32.21 5.65
CA ASP A 194 -2.88 -32.76 6.29
C ASP A 194 -4.21 -32.28 5.68
N MET A 195 -4.18 -31.21 4.87
CA MET A 195 -5.39 -30.70 4.18
C MET A 195 -5.53 -31.21 2.73
N GLN A 196 -4.68 -32.09 2.27
CA GLN A 196 -4.77 -32.74 0.94
C GLN A 196 -5.26 -34.18 1.01
N CYS A 197 -5.92 -34.58 2.10
CA CYS A 197 -6.66 -35.84 2.18
C CYS A 197 -8.13 -35.64 1.91
#